data_4a9b09faaf56d4603f42680d169f1964
#
_entry.id   4a9b09faaf56d4603f42680d169f1964
#
_cell.length_a   1.000
_cell.length_b   1.000
_cell.length_c   1.000
_cell.angle_alpha   90.00
_cell.angle_beta   90.00
_cell.angle_gamma   90.00
#
_symmetry.space_group_name_H-M   'P 1'
#
loop_
_entity.id
_entity.type
_entity.pdbx_description
1 polymer ?
#
loop_
_entity_poly.entity_id
_entity_poly.type
_entity_poly.pdbx_seq_one_letter_code
_entity_poly.pdbx_strand_id
1 'polypeptide(L)'
;GEFAVRGGILDLFPPTEPRPVRVDLFGDEIESVSSFSVSDQRTITELTSVTATACREILLTDAVRSRAARAAAAIPGAADMLAKIADGVPVEGMESLAPVLAERMVPLLDLVGDRLTVVLEPERVRRRAEDLVATTSEFLAAAWTSAASGGTVPVDLSAAAFAPLGEA
;
A
#
# COMPACT_ATOMS: atom_id res chain seq x y z
N GLY A 1 11.61 -0.91 -0.52
CA GLY A 1 12.52 -1.48 -1.49
C GLY A 1 12.60 -0.64 -2.74
N GLU A 2 13.77 -0.61 -3.33
CA GLU A 2 14.05 0.10 -4.57
C GLU A 2 14.51 -0.89 -5.63
N PHE A 3 14.29 -0.58 -6.91
CA PHE A 3 14.82 -1.39 -8.00
C PHE A 3 15.16 -0.52 -9.21
N ALA A 4 16.08 -1.02 -10.04
CA ALA A 4 16.42 -0.43 -11.32
C ALA A 4 16.68 -1.53 -12.35
N VAL A 5 16.25 -1.30 -13.60
CA VAL A 5 16.48 -2.22 -14.72
C VAL A 5 17.31 -1.49 -15.77
N ARG A 6 18.41 -2.12 -16.24
CA ARG A 6 19.28 -1.58 -17.28
C ARG A 6 19.75 -2.70 -18.19
N GLY A 7 19.12 -2.85 -19.35
CA GLY A 7 19.40 -3.99 -20.24
C GLY A 7 19.14 -5.32 -19.54
N GLY A 8 20.13 -6.21 -19.49
CA GLY A 8 20.05 -7.49 -18.80
C GLY A 8 20.38 -7.44 -17.30
N ILE A 9 20.44 -6.25 -16.68
CA ILE A 9 20.77 -6.08 -15.25
C ILE A 9 19.53 -5.64 -14.51
N LEU A 10 19.19 -6.35 -13.42
CA LEU A 10 18.17 -5.97 -12.44
C LEU A 10 18.85 -5.72 -11.09
N ASP A 11 18.92 -4.48 -10.68
CA ASP A 11 19.38 -4.09 -9.35
C ASP A 11 18.18 -4.00 -8.40
N LEU A 12 18.27 -4.65 -7.25
CA LEU A 12 17.24 -4.71 -6.21
C LEU A 12 17.81 -4.28 -4.87
N PHE A 13 17.06 -3.52 -4.08
CA PHE A 13 17.37 -3.32 -2.68
C PHE A 13 16.19 -3.77 -1.80
N PRO A 14 16.08 -5.09 -1.57
CA PRO A 14 15.03 -5.62 -0.71
C PRO A 14 15.19 -5.10 0.72
N PRO A 15 14.09 -4.82 1.45
CA PRO A 15 14.15 -4.38 2.85
C PRO A 15 14.81 -5.39 3.80
N THR A 16 14.87 -6.65 3.40
CA THR A 16 15.47 -7.77 4.15
C THR A 16 16.97 -7.90 3.97
N GLU A 17 17.54 -7.21 2.98
CA GLU A 17 18.96 -7.30 2.66
C GLU A 17 19.73 -6.09 3.19
N PRO A 18 20.94 -6.31 3.75
CA PRO A 18 21.77 -5.22 4.25
C PRO A 18 22.43 -4.40 3.12
N ARG A 19 22.41 -4.91 1.90
CA ARG A 19 23.03 -4.31 0.70
C ARG A 19 22.17 -4.56 -0.53
N PRO A 20 22.26 -3.70 -1.55
CA PRO A 20 21.60 -3.97 -2.81
C PRO A 20 22.20 -5.19 -3.50
N VAL A 21 21.34 -5.87 -4.26
CA VAL A 21 21.65 -7.10 -4.98
C VAL A 21 21.49 -6.86 -6.47
N ARG A 22 22.42 -7.32 -7.26
CA ARG A 22 22.40 -7.31 -8.71
C ARG A 22 22.10 -8.72 -9.23
N VAL A 23 21.15 -8.80 -10.13
CA VAL A 23 20.83 -10.00 -10.89
C VAL A 23 21.21 -9.72 -12.34
N ASP A 24 22.17 -10.44 -12.87
CA ASP A 24 22.56 -10.39 -14.27
C ASP A 24 21.77 -11.44 -15.04
N LEU A 25 21.16 -11.02 -16.14
CA LEU A 25 20.32 -11.85 -16.99
C LEU A 25 20.94 -11.98 -18.37
N PHE A 26 20.99 -13.21 -18.87
CA PHE A 26 21.28 -13.50 -20.27
C PHE A 26 20.00 -14.02 -20.95
N GLY A 27 19.31 -13.14 -21.66
CA GLY A 27 17.96 -13.44 -22.15
C GLY A 27 17.00 -13.62 -20.97
N ASP A 28 16.38 -14.78 -20.87
CA ASP A 28 15.43 -15.13 -19.79
C ASP A 28 16.09 -15.96 -18.66
N GLU A 29 17.40 -16.15 -18.71
CA GLU A 29 18.13 -16.94 -17.71
C GLU A 29 18.93 -16.03 -16.78
N ILE A 30 18.96 -16.37 -15.48
CA ILE A 30 19.82 -15.70 -14.49
C ILE A 30 21.24 -16.25 -14.66
N GLU A 31 22.17 -15.38 -15.03
CA GLU A 31 23.58 -15.70 -15.16
C GLU A 31 24.31 -15.60 -13.83
N SER A 32 24.06 -14.53 -13.08
CA SER A 32 24.66 -14.33 -11.76
C SER A 32 23.76 -13.52 -10.81
N VAL A 33 23.98 -13.72 -9.51
CA VAL A 33 23.38 -12.94 -8.45
C VAL A 33 24.49 -12.48 -7.51
N SER A 34 24.58 -11.19 -7.23
CA SER A 34 25.65 -10.66 -6.38
C SER A 34 25.20 -9.46 -5.56
N SER A 35 25.76 -9.29 -4.36
CA SER A 35 25.65 -8.01 -3.66
C SER A 35 26.69 -7.03 -4.18
N PHE A 36 26.34 -5.74 -4.24
CA PHE A 36 27.24 -4.71 -4.75
C PHE A 36 27.26 -3.48 -3.87
N SER A 37 28.28 -2.65 -4.08
CA SER A 37 28.45 -1.35 -3.42
C SER A 37 27.77 -0.25 -4.24
N VAL A 38 26.94 0.57 -3.61
CA VAL A 38 26.26 1.69 -4.26
C VAL A 38 27.24 2.75 -4.75
N SER A 39 28.32 2.97 -3.98
CA SER A 39 29.27 4.08 -4.24
C SER A 39 30.13 3.88 -5.48
N ASP A 40 30.56 2.64 -5.76
CA ASP A 40 31.48 2.33 -6.86
C ASP A 40 30.94 1.24 -7.81
N GLN A 41 29.72 0.74 -7.54
CA GLN A 41 29.02 -0.26 -8.37
C GLN A 41 29.76 -1.61 -8.49
N ARG A 42 30.72 -1.87 -7.61
CA ARG A 42 31.50 -3.11 -7.62
C ARG A 42 30.81 -4.23 -6.87
N THR A 43 30.91 -5.42 -7.39
CA THR A 43 30.51 -6.66 -6.71
C THR A 43 31.30 -6.83 -5.43
N ILE A 44 30.59 -7.14 -4.35
CA ILE A 44 31.16 -7.41 -3.02
C ILE A 44 31.21 -8.93 -2.78
N THR A 45 30.08 -9.60 -3.02
CA THR A 45 29.94 -11.03 -2.75
C THR A 45 28.97 -11.65 -3.76
N GLU A 46 29.34 -12.80 -4.32
CA GLU A 46 28.40 -13.62 -5.09
C GLU A 46 27.39 -14.29 -4.16
N LEU A 47 26.16 -14.37 -4.63
CA LEU A 47 25.04 -14.96 -3.91
C LEU A 47 24.45 -16.10 -4.74
N THR A 48 23.90 -17.11 -4.07
CA THR A 48 23.21 -18.21 -4.74
C THR A 48 21.74 -17.92 -5.00
N SER A 49 21.16 -16.98 -4.25
CA SER A 49 19.76 -16.56 -4.39
C SER A 49 19.52 -15.21 -3.73
N VAL A 50 18.43 -14.57 -4.10
CA VAL A 50 17.88 -13.39 -3.41
C VAL A 50 16.38 -13.58 -3.24
N THR A 51 15.86 -13.16 -2.08
CA THR A 51 14.43 -13.11 -1.84
C THR A 51 13.99 -11.65 -1.75
N ALA A 52 13.19 -11.22 -2.71
CA ALA A 52 12.60 -9.89 -2.73
C ALA A 52 11.11 -9.99 -2.32
N THR A 53 10.80 -9.53 -1.12
CA THR A 53 9.40 -9.42 -0.67
C THR A 53 8.75 -8.18 -1.22
N ALA A 54 7.42 -8.25 -1.48
CA ALA A 54 6.65 -7.07 -1.85
C ALA A 54 6.77 -6.01 -0.73
N CYS A 55 7.09 -4.77 -1.10
CA CYS A 55 7.24 -3.65 -0.18
C CYS A 55 6.08 -2.65 -0.24
N ARG A 56 5.05 -2.96 -1.03
CA ARG A 56 3.81 -2.20 -1.12
C ARG A 56 2.62 -3.12 -0.88
N GLU A 57 1.63 -2.62 -0.16
CA GLU A 57 0.38 -3.36 0.09
C GLU A 57 -0.49 -3.41 -1.16
N ILE A 58 -0.43 -2.36 -2.01
CA ILE A 58 -1.21 -2.26 -3.24
C ILE A 58 -0.28 -2.31 -4.45
N LEU A 59 -0.43 -3.36 -5.25
CA LEU A 59 0.26 -3.48 -6.53
C LEU A 59 -0.58 -2.83 -7.64
N LEU A 60 0.06 -2.12 -8.58
CA LEU A 60 -0.59 -1.44 -9.69
C LEU A 60 -0.96 -2.42 -10.83
N THR A 61 -1.76 -3.43 -10.49
CA THR A 61 -2.31 -4.37 -11.48
C THR A 61 -3.35 -3.68 -12.36
N ASP A 62 -3.68 -4.24 -13.51
CA ASP A 62 -4.71 -3.70 -14.41
C ASP A 62 -6.07 -3.56 -13.70
N ALA A 63 -6.40 -4.47 -12.79
CA ALA A 63 -7.61 -4.41 -11.98
C ALA A 63 -7.61 -3.20 -11.02
N VAL A 64 -6.49 -2.91 -10.36
CA VAL A 64 -6.33 -1.74 -9.48
C VAL A 64 -6.38 -0.45 -10.30
N ARG A 65 -5.67 -0.38 -11.42
CA ARG A 65 -5.68 0.76 -12.34
C ARG A 65 -7.09 1.08 -12.86
N SER A 66 -7.82 0.03 -13.26
CA SER A 66 -9.22 0.18 -13.71
C SER A 66 -10.14 0.67 -12.59
N ARG A 67 -9.94 0.23 -11.34
CA ARG A 67 -10.70 0.75 -10.19
C ARG A 67 -10.36 2.22 -9.92
N ALA A 68 -9.09 2.58 -9.96
CA ALA A 68 -8.65 3.96 -9.80
C ALA A 68 -9.29 4.89 -10.83
N ALA A 69 -9.29 4.50 -12.11
CA ALA A 69 -9.91 5.28 -13.18
C ALA A 69 -11.41 5.52 -12.93
N ARG A 70 -12.13 4.51 -12.46
CA ARG A 70 -13.56 4.66 -12.12
C ARG A 70 -13.79 5.53 -10.89
N ALA A 71 -12.94 5.41 -9.89
CA ALA A 71 -13.07 6.15 -8.62
C ALA A 71 -12.72 7.65 -8.76
N ALA A 72 -11.89 8.03 -9.73
CA ALA A 72 -11.42 9.42 -9.90
C ALA A 72 -12.57 10.42 -10.05
N ALA A 73 -13.65 10.05 -10.74
CA ALA A 73 -14.82 10.90 -10.91
C ALA A 73 -15.71 10.97 -9.64
N ALA A 74 -15.66 9.93 -8.80
CA ALA A 74 -16.50 9.81 -7.62
C ALA A 74 -15.85 10.45 -6.36
N ILE A 75 -14.52 10.63 -6.36
CA ILE A 75 -13.77 11.13 -5.21
C ILE A 75 -12.91 12.33 -5.64
N PRO A 76 -13.51 13.53 -5.77
CA PRO A 76 -12.80 14.71 -6.26
C PRO A 76 -11.53 15.07 -5.45
N GLY A 77 -11.55 14.85 -4.12
CA GLY A 77 -10.40 15.11 -3.26
C GLY A 77 -9.18 14.22 -3.51
N ALA A 78 -9.36 13.10 -4.23
CA ALA A 78 -8.28 12.17 -4.60
C ALA A 78 -8.11 12.04 -6.12
N ALA A 79 -8.81 12.85 -6.93
CA ALA A 79 -8.87 12.67 -8.38
C ALA A 79 -7.49 12.63 -9.04
N ASP A 80 -6.60 13.56 -8.71
CA ASP A 80 -5.24 13.62 -9.26
C ASP A 80 -4.39 12.39 -8.88
N MET A 81 -4.51 11.93 -7.64
CA MET A 81 -3.83 10.73 -7.18
C MET A 81 -4.37 9.49 -7.90
N LEU A 82 -5.69 9.36 -7.99
CA LEU A 82 -6.36 8.26 -8.67
C LEU A 82 -6.05 8.23 -10.17
N ALA A 83 -5.94 9.38 -10.83
CA ALA A 83 -5.53 9.48 -12.24
C ALA A 83 -4.12 8.93 -12.44
N LYS A 84 -3.16 9.32 -11.61
CA LYS A 84 -1.78 8.79 -11.66
C LYS A 84 -1.73 7.29 -11.44
N ILE A 85 -2.49 6.78 -10.47
CA ILE A 85 -2.60 5.34 -10.20
C ILE A 85 -3.19 4.60 -11.41
N ALA A 86 -4.21 5.16 -12.06
CA ALA A 86 -4.80 4.61 -13.27
C ALA A 86 -3.79 4.54 -14.43
N ASP A 87 -2.89 5.50 -14.53
CA ASP A 87 -1.80 5.52 -15.51
C ASP A 87 -0.64 4.57 -15.12
N GLY A 88 -0.73 3.88 -13.99
CA GLY A 88 0.29 2.95 -13.51
C GLY A 88 1.45 3.63 -12.79
N VAL A 89 1.28 4.87 -12.35
CA VAL A 89 2.29 5.63 -11.60
C VAL A 89 2.03 5.44 -10.10
N PRO A 90 2.98 4.86 -9.35
CA PRO A 90 2.85 4.74 -7.90
C PRO A 90 2.92 6.12 -7.24
N VAL A 91 2.02 6.38 -6.31
CA VAL A 91 1.94 7.64 -5.57
C VAL A 91 2.14 7.37 -4.09
N GLU A 92 2.89 8.23 -3.41
CA GLU A 92 3.04 8.15 -1.96
C GLU A 92 1.68 8.33 -1.27
N GLY A 93 1.39 7.48 -0.30
CA GLY A 93 0.12 7.49 0.44
C GLY A 93 -1.05 6.82 -0.29
N MET A 94 -0.84 6.18 -1.45
CA MET A 94 -1.90 5.49 -2.19
C MET A 94 -2.56 4.35 -1.37
N GLU A 95 -1.88 3.84 -0.37
CA GLU A 95 -2.38 2.83 0.56
C GLU A 95 -3.60 3.31 1.35
N SER A 96 -3.72 4.63 1.59
CA SER A 96 -4.92 5.22 2.21
C SER A 96 -6.18 5.06 1.35
N LEU A 97 -6.01 4.83 0.04
CA LEU A 97 -7.10 4.58 -0.90
C LEU A 97 -7.43 3.07 -1.03
N ALA A 98 -6.85 2.20 -0.20
CA ALA A 98 -7.13 0.76 -0.21
C ALA A 98 -8.64 0.43 -0.28
N PRO A 99 -9.54 1.11 0.46
CA PRO A 99 -10.98 0.81 0.42
C PRO A 99 -11.62 0.93 -0.98
N VAL A 100 -11.04 1.73 -1.87
CA VAL A 100 -11.55 1.90 -3.25
C VAL A 100 -10.67 1.22 -4.29
N LEU A 101 -9.43 0.95 -3.98
CA LEU A 101 -8.48 0.29 -4.88
C LEU A 101 -8.49 -1.23 -4.76
N ALA A 102 -8.75 -1.78 -3.57
CA ALA A 102 -8.90 -3.21 -3.35
C ALA A 102 -10.23 -3.71 -3.93
N GLU A 103 -10.30 -5.00 -4.23
CA GLU A 103 -11.54 -5.64 -4.66
C GLU A 103 -12.56 -5.64 -3.53
N ARG A 104 -12.08 -5.92 -2.32
CA ARG A 104 -12.84 -5.86 -1.08
C ARG A 104 -11.91 -5.65 0.10
N MET A 105 -12.42 -5.04 1.15
CA MET A 105 -11.78 -5.03 2.47
C MET A 105 -12.28 -6.25 3.24
N VAL A 106 -11.38 -6.92 3.94
CA VAL A 106 -11.69 -8.13 4.71
C VAL A 106 -11.21 -7.91 6.14
N PRO A 107 -12.08 -8.05 7.15
CA PRO A 107 -11.67 -8.03 8.54
C PRO A 107 -10.63 -9.12 8.84
N LEU A 108 -9.67 -8.81 9.71
CA LEU A 108 -8.61 -9.76 10.07
C LEU A 108 -9.20 -11.08 10.62
N LEU A 109 -10.30 -11.00 11.37
CA LEU A 109 -10.95 -12.15 11.97
C LEU A 109 -11.50 -13.15 10.94
N ASP A 110 -11.94 -12.66 9.78
CA ASP A 110 -12.42 -13.50 8.67
C ASP A 110 -11.29 -14.33 8.06
N LEU A 111 -10.04 -13.87 8.17
CA LEU A 111 -8.87 -14.56 7.63
C LEU A 111 -8.38 -15.70 8.53
N VAL A 112 -8.74 -15.68 9.81
CA VAL A 112 -8.29 -16.74 10.77
C VAL A 112 -9.24 -17.93 10.84
N GLY A 113 -10.41 -17.84 10.18
CA GLY A 113 -11.39 -18.92 10.10
C GLY A 113 -12.00 -19.30 11.46
N ASP A 114 -12.53 -20.54 11.58
CA ASP A 114 -13.17 -21.05 12.78
C ASP A 114 -12.15 -21.28 13.92
N ARG A 115 -11.70 -20.22 14.54
CA ARG A 115 -10.74 -20.22 15.65
C ARG A 115 -11.34 -19.56 16.87
N LEU A 116 -10.91 -20.05 18.04
CA LEU A 116 -11.25 -19.38 19.30
C LEU A 116 -10.55 -18.02 19.34
N THR A 117 -11.33 -16.96 19.36
CA THR A 117 -10.84 -15.59 19.55
C THR A 117 -11.02 -15.19 21.01
N VAL A 118 -9.95 -14.77 21.66
CA VAL A 118 -9.96 -14.27 23.03
C VAL A 118 -9.75 -12.76 23.02
N VAL A 119 -10.74 -12.01 23.46
CA VAL A 119 -10.65 -10.57 23.58
C VAL A 119 -10.21 -10.19 25.01
N LEU A 120 -9.02 -9.60 25.11
CA LEU A 120 -8.52 -9.06 26.37
C LEU A 120 -8.99 -7.62 26.54
N GLU A 121 -9.48 -7.26 27.74
CA GLU A 121 -9.99 -5.93 28.07
C GLU A 121 -11.09 -5.43 27.09
N PRO A 122 -12.23 -6.13 26.96
CA PRO A 122 -13.24 -5.86 25.94
C PRO A 122 -13.78 -4.41 25.99
N GLU A 123 -13.89 -3.84 27.19
CA GLU A 123 -14.34 -2.46 27.36
C GLU A 123 -13.33 -1.44 26.79
N ARG A 124 -12.04 -1.76 26.87
CA ARG A 124 -10.99 -0.95 26.26
C ARG A 124 -11.02 -1.01 24.74
N VAL A 125 -11.30 -2.20 24.19
CA VAL A 125 -11.46 -2.41 22.75
C VAL A 125 -12.66 -1.60 22.24
N ARG A 126 -13.83 -1.70 22.89
CA ARG A 126 -15.01 -0.90 22.51
C ARG A 126 -14.73 0.59 22.53
N ARG A 127 -14.20 1.09 23.65
CA ARG A 127 -13.86 2.51 23.78
C ARG A 127 -12.92 2.96 22.67
N ARG A 128 -11.90 2.15 22.36
CA ARG A 128 -10.96 2.49 21.28
C ARG A 128 -11.64 2.54 19.91
N ALA A 129 -12.57 1.62 19.62
CA ALA A 129 -13.35 1.63 18.38
C ALA A 129 -14.24 2.89 18.29
N GLU A 130 -14.94 3.24 19.37
CA GLU A 130 -15.77 4.44 19.47
C GLU A 130 -14.92 5.71 19.27
N ASP A 131 -13.76 5.82 19.94
CA ASP A 131 -12.83 6.94 19.81
C ASP A 131 -12.31 7.09 18.36
N LEU A 132 -12.02 6.00 17.68
CA LEU A 132 -11.56 6.03 16.28
C LEU A 132 -12.65 6.61 15.36
N VAL A 133 -13.88 6.13 15.50
CA VAL A 133 -15.01 6.63 14.70
C VAL A 133 -15.28 8.11 14.98
N ALA A 134 -15.32 8.50 16.26
CA ALA A 134 -15.54 9.88 16.66
C ALA A 134 -14.45 10.81 16.10
N THR A 135 -13.18 10.46 16.33
CA THR A 135 -12.02 11.23 15.84
C THR A 135 -12.03 11.37 14.32
N THR A 136 -12.31 10.29 13.60
CA THR A 136 -12.39 10.33 12.13
C THR A 136 -13.49 11.26 11.65
N SER A 137 -14.67 11.20 12.30
CA SER A 137 -15.80 12.07 11.98
C SER A 137 -15.51 13.55 12.24
N GLU A 138 -14.83 13.86 13.36
CA GLU A 138 -14.41 15.21 13.69
C GLU A 138 -13.42 15.79 12.67
N PHE A 139 -12.39 15.01 12.29
CA PHE A 139 -11.43 15.42 11.27
C PHE A 139 -12.09 15.64 9.92
N LEU A 140 -13.01 14.77 9.54
CA LEU A 140 -13.73 14.88 8.27
C LEU A 140 -14.61 16.12 8.25
N ALA A 141 -15.35 16.40 9.34
CA ALA A 141 -16.18 17.60 9.49
C ALA A 141 -15.34 18.89 9.42
N ALA A 142 -14.18 18.92 10.10
CA ALA A 142 -13.25 20.04 10.04
C ALA A 142 -12.69 20.24 8.61
N ALA A 143 -12.35 19.16 7.92
CA ALA A 143 -11.86 19.21 6.55
C ALA A 143 -12.93 19.72 5.57
N TRP A 144 -14.19 19.30 5.70
CA TRP A 144 -15.31 19.84 4.92
C TRP A 144 -15.56 21.32 5.19
N THR A 145 -15.44 21.76 6.43
CA THR A 145 -15.55 23.17 6.80
C THR A 145 -14.44 24.00 6.14
N SER A 146 -13.20 23.47 6.11
CA SER A 146 -12.08 24.09 5.41
C SER A 146 -12.31 24.17 3.91
N ALA A 147 -12.81 23.09 3.30
CA ALA A 147 -13.11 23.06 1.87
C ALA A 147 -14.19 24.08 1.47
N ALA A 148 -15.21 24.28 2.30
CA ALA A 148 -16.23 25.29 2.08
C ALA A 148 -15.68 26.73 2.11
N SER A 149 -14.52 26.93 2.75
CA SER A 149 -13.79 28.20 2.80
C SER A 149 -12.67 28.30 1.75
N GLY A 150 -12.65 27.44 0.73
CA GLY A 150 -11.68 27.43 -0.34
C GLY A 150 -10.47 26.53 -0.15
N GLY A 151 -10.49 25.67 0.87
CA GLY A 151 -9.49 24.62 1.07
C GLY A 151 -9.67 23.41 0.15
N THR A 152 -8.82 22.42 0.32
CA THR A 152 -8.86 21.16 -0.46
C THR A 152 -10.08 20.31 -0.05
N VAL A 153 -10.78 19.74 -1.03
CA VAL A 153 -11.89 18.79 -0.80
C VAL A 153 -11.34 17.55 -0.10
N PRO A 154 -11.92 17.13 1.04
CA PRO A 154 -11.45 15.96 1.75
C PRO A 154 -11.77 14.67 1.00
N VAL A 155 -10.99 13.63 1.27
CA VAL A 155 -11.25 12.26 0.81
C VAL A 155 -12.07 11.56 1.89
N ASP A 156 -13.35 11.31 1.61
CA ASP A 156 -14.24 10.59 2.50
C ASP A 156 -14.35 9.12 2.08
N LEU A 157 -13.70 8.26 2.85
CA LEU A 157 -13.74 6.80 2.67
C LEU A 157 -14.41 6.10 3.86
N SER A 158 -15.03 6.84 4.77
CA SER A 158 -15.55 6.32 6.05
C SER A 158 -16.49 5.13 5.86
N ALA A 159 -17.40 5.19 4.89
CA ALA A 159 -18.33 4.10 4.59
C ALA A 159 -17.68 2.82 4.03
N ALA A 160 -16.48 2.93 3.43
CA ALA A 160 -15.78 1.82 2.81
C ALA A 160 -14.58 1.31 3.67
N ALA A 161 -14.13 2.14 4.61
CA ALA A 161 -12.91 1.87 5.38
C ALA A 161 -13.15 1.17 6.72
N PHE A 162 -14.36 1.26 7.29
CA PHE A 162 -14.66 0.74 8.63
C PHE A 162 -15.90 -0.14 8.62
N ALA A 163 -15.79 -1.30 9.26
CA ALA A 163 -16.95 -2.11 9.65
C ALA A 163 -17.30 -1.78 11.11
N PRO A 164 -18.60 -1.72 11.48
CA PRO A 164 -19.01 -1.57 12.86
C PRO A 164 -18.50 -2.73 13.73
N LEU A 165 -18.08 -2.44 14.96
CA LEU A 165 -17.57 -3.46 15.88
C LEU A 165 -18.60 -4.57 16.16
N GLY A 166 -19.90 -4.29 16.03
CA GLY A 166 -20.96 -5.28 16.24
C GLY A 166 -21.17 -6.25 15.06
N GLU A 167 -20.50 -6.03 13.94
CA GLU A 167 -20.54 -6.89 12.75
C GLU A 167 -19.24 -7.70 12.55
N ALA A 168 -18.27 -7.54 13.45
CA ALA A 168 -16.95 -8.17 13.39
C ALA A 168 -16.88 -9.45 14.26
#